data_fdbc1370d6f32f2c45db28774e2175b0
#
_entry.id   fdbc1370d6f32f2c45db28774e2175b0
#
_cell.length_a   1.000
_cell.length_b   1.000
_cell.length_c   1.000
_cell.angle_alpha   90.00
_cell.angle_beta   90.00
_cell.angle_gamma   90.00
#
_symmetry.space_group_name_H-M   'P 1'
#
loop_
_entity.id
_entity.type
_entity.pdbx_description
1 polymer ?
#
loop_
_entity_poly.entity_id
_entity_poly.type
_entity_poly.pdbx_seq_one_letter_code
_entity_poly.pdbx_strand_id
1 'polypeptide(L)'
;PVHTVEYYTAIAERLIEAGAPEICLKDMAGVGRPEMLGRLTKAIKERHPEIIIQYHGHSGPGLSMASILEVCENGADIIDVAMEPISWGKVHPDVISVQAMLKDAGFQVPEINMKAYMKARAMTQEFIDDFLGYFMDPTNKHMSSLLLKCGLPGGMMGSMMADLKGVHSGINLILRGKNEPELSIDDLLVMLFDEVEYVWPKLGYPPLVTPFSQYVKNVALMNVMSLIKGEERWTMIDNHTWDMILGKSGRLPGALAPEIIALAKEKGYEFTDEDPQKNYPDQLDEYRKEMTENSWDFGQDDEELFELAMHDRQYRDYKSGIAKKRFEDDLQRAKDAALAKQGFSEE
;
A
#
# COMPACT_ATOMS: atom_id res chain seq x y z
N PRO A 1 -22.39 -0.28 -3.26
CA PRO A 1 -20.97 -0.55 -3.33
C PRO A 1 -20.57 -0.95 -4.74
N VAL A 2 -19.46 -0.41 -5.23
CA VAL A 2 -18.97 -0.65 -6.60
C VAL A 2 -18.12 -1.92 -6.65
N HIS A 3 -17.30 -2.15 -5.61
CA HIS A 3 -16.35 -3.26 -5.54
C HIS A 3 -17.06 -4.58 -5.16
N THR A 4 -17.75 -5.18 -6.13
CA THR A 4 -18.46 -6.46 -5.99
C THR A 4 -17.68 -7.61 -6.62
N VAL A 5 -18.11 -8.85 -6.39
CA VAL A 5 -17.55 -10.04 -7.07
C VAL A 5 -17.67 -9.88 -8.59
N GLU A 6 -18.82 -9.41 -9.08
CA GLU A 6 -19.08 -9.21 -10.50
C GLU A 6 -18.14 -8.14 -11.11
N TYR A 7 -17.90 -7.05 -10.38
CA TYR A 7 -16.97 -6.00 -10.80
C TYR A 7 -15.54 -6.53 -10.98
N TYR A 8 -15.02 -7.25 -9.97
CA TYR A 8 -13.67 -7.80 -10.04
C TYR A 8 -13.56 -8.95 -11.05
N THR A 9 -14.60 -9.77 -11.19
CA THR A 9 -14.63 -10.82 -12.22
C THR A 9 -14.56 -10.21 -13.61
N ALA A 10 -15.31 -9.13 -13.87
CA ALA A 10 -15.27 -8.44 -15.16
C ALA A 10 -13.90 -7.81 -15.46
N ILE A 11 -13.18 -7.34 -14.44
CA ILE A 11 -11.79 -6.87 -14.61
C ILE A 11 -10.87 -8.04 -14.95
N ALA A 12 -10.96 -9.16 -14.22
CA ALA A 12 -10.17 -10.35 -14.48
C ALA A 12 -10.39 -10.86 -15.92
N GLU A 13 -11.65 -10.90 -16.40
CA GLU A 13 -11.98 -11.28 -17.77
C GLU A 13 -11.25 -10.40 -18.81
N ARG A 14 -11.29 -9.08 -18.63
CA ARG A 14 -10.58 -8.15 -19.54
C ARG A 14 -9.07 -8.34 -19.55
N LEU A 15 -8.48 -8.63 -18.38
CA LEU A 15 -7.04 -8.91 -18.27
C LEU A 15 -6.68 -10.22 -18.99
N ILE A 16 -7.49 -11.26 -18.81
CA ILE A 16 -7.32 -12.56 -19.50
C ILE A 16 -7.47 -12.39 -21.02
N GLU A 17 -8.48 -11.67 -21.47
CA GLU A 17 -8.69 -11.34 -22.90
C GLU A 17 -7.51 -10.55 -23.48
N ALA A 18 -6.89 -9.69 -22.68
CA ALA A 18 -5.67 -8.96 -23.05
C ALA A 18 -4.39 -9.82 -23.03
N GLY A 19 -4.48 -11.09 -22.62
CA GLY A 19 -3.39 -12.07 -22.64
C GLY A 19 -2.68 -12.29 -21.30
N ALA A 20 -3.26 -11.87 -20.16
CA ALA A 20 -2.69 -12.17 -18.87
C ALA A 20 -2.70 -13.69 -18.59
N PRO A 21 -1.55 -14.33 -18.28
CA PRO A 21 -1.49 -15.77 -18.03
C PRO A 21 -1.94 -16.14 -16.61
N GLU A 22 -1.96 -15.18 -15.70
CA GLU A 22 -2.39 -15.35 -14.31
C GLU A 22 -3.06 -14.08 -13.77
N ILE A 23 -3.86 -14.24 -12.73
CA ILE A 23 -4.56 -13.16 -12.03
C ILE A 23 -4.15 -13.17 -10.56
N CYS A 24 -3.61 -12.05 -10.08
CA CYS A 24 -3.33 -11.86 -8.67
C CYS A 24 -4.49 -11.14 -7.95
N LEU A 25 -5.10 -11.79 -6.98
CA LEU A 25 -6.05 -11.18 -6.05
C LEU A 25 -5.25 -10.51 -4.94
N LYS A 26 -5.11 -9.19 -5.02
CA LYS A 26 -4.24 -8.44 -4.13
C LYS A 26 -5.01 -7.72 -3.03
N ASP A 27 -4.87 -8.21 -1.80
CA ASP A 27 -5.43 -7.65 -0.56
C ASP A 27 -4.30 -7.15 0.36
N MET A 28 -3.64 -6.08 -0.05
CA MET A 28 -2.52 -5.49 0.68
C MET A 28 -2.92 -4.81 1.99
N ALA A 29 -4.21 -4.56 2.20
CA ALA A 29 -4.74 -4.07 3.48
C ALA A 29 -5.13 -5.22 4.43
N GLY A 30 -5.31 -6.43 3.90
CA GLY A 30 -5.81 -7.58 4.64
C GLY A 30 -7.27 -7.44 5.06
N VAL A 31 -8.05 -6.60 4.38
CA VAL A 31 -9.44 -6.26 4.72
C VAL A 31 -10.47 -7.05 3.91
N GLY A 32 -10.04 -7.79 2.91
CA GLY A 32 -10.88 -8.67 2.12
C GLY A 32 -11.60 -9.67 3.02
N ARG A 33 -12.92 -9.77 2.86
CA ARG A 33 -13.70 -10.72 3.63
C ARG A 33 -13.47 -12.13 3.07
N PRO A 34 -13.16 -13.13 3.90
CA PRO A 34 -12.81 -14.47 3.43
C PRO A 34 -13.85 -15.03 2.43
N GLU A 35 -15.13 -15.02 2.79
CA GLU A 35 -16.22 -15.49 1.94
C GLU A 35 -16.29 -14.75 0.59
N MET A 36 -16.13 -13.44 0.58
CA MET A 36 -16.12 -12.62 -0.64
C MET A 36 -14.93 -12.99 -1.55
N LEU A 37 -13.74 -13.19 -0.97
CA LEU A 37 -12.56 -13.60 -1.71
C LEU A 37 -12.70 -15.02 -2.28
N GLY A 38 -13.27 -15.96 -1.51
CA GLY A 38 -13.60 -17.31 -1.99
C GLY A 38 -14.57 -17.28 -3.16
N ARG A 39 -15.66 -16.51 -3.05
CA ARG A 39 -16.63 -16.33 -4.15
C ARG A 39 -16.00 -15.71 -5.39
N LEU A 40 -15.11 -14.74 -5.23
CA LEU A 40 -14.41 -14.12 -6.36
C LEU A 40 -13.50 -15.14 -7.05
N THR A 41 -12.71 -15.88 -6.29
CA THR A 41 -11.86 -16.96 -6.79
C THR A 41 -12.67 -17.97 -7.58
N LYS A 42 -13.77 -18.45 -6.99
CA LYS A 42 -14.70 -19.39 -7.63
C LYS A 42 -15.28 -18.83 -8.94
N ALA A 43 -15.76 -17.59 -8.92
CA ALA A 43 -16.38 -16.97 -10.10
C ALA A 43 -15.41 -16.83 -11.27
N ILE A 44 -14.11 -16.55 -11.00
CA ILE A 44 -13.09 -16.52 -12.05
C ILE A 44 -12.79 -17.93 -12.54
N LYS A 45 -12.58 -18.90 -11.65
CA LYS A 45 -12.25 -20.30 -12.00
C LYS A 45 -13.37 -21.00 -12.76
N GLU A 46 -14.63 -20.73 -12.45
CA GLU A 46 -15.77 -21.30 -13.18
C GLU A 46 -15.82 -20.85 -14.66
N ARG A 47 -15.34 -19.64 -14.96
CA ARG A 47 -15.30 -19.08 -16.32
C ARG A 47 -13.98 -19.38 -17.04
N HIS A 48 -12.90 -19.42 -16.30
CA HIS A 48 -11.53 -19.62 -16.79
C HIS A 48 -10.81 -20.69 -15.95
N PRO A 49 -11.13 -21.98 -16.09
CA PRO A 49 -10.59 -23.06 -15.24
C PRO A 49 -9.07 -23.16 -15.28
N GLU A 50 -8.46 -22.81 -16.44
CA GLU A 50 -7.00 -22.93 -16.66
C GLU A 50 -6.22 -21.73 -16.15
N ILE A 51 -6.87 -20.60 -15.80
CA ILE A 51 -6.16 -19.42 -15.35
C ILE A 51 -5.53 -19.67 -13.98
N ILE A 52 -4.28 -19.28 -13.81
CA ILE A 52 -3.61 -19.33 -12.52
C ILE A 52 -4.11 -18.17 -11.66
N ILE A 53 -4.56 -18.49 -10.45
CA ILE A 53 -4.95 -17.48 -9.45
C ILE A 53 -3.95 -17.45 -8.32
N GLN A 54 -3.30 -16.30 -8.15
CA GLN A 54 -2.45 -15.98 -7.02
C GLN A 54 -3.23 -15.15 -6.00
N TYR A 55 -3.06 -15.45 -4.72
CA TYR A 55 -3.58 -14.62 -3.65
C TYR A 55 -2.46 -13.97 -2.85
N HIS A 56 -2.49 -12.64 -2.78
CA HIS A 56 -1.56 -11.79 -2.07
C HIS A 56 -2.29 -11.06 -0.94
N GLY A 57 -2.30 -11.62 0.27
CA GLY A 57 -3.04 -11.07 1.39
C GLY A 57 -2.17 -10.77 2.62
N HIS A 58 -2.36 -9.60 3.24
CA HIS A 58 -1.63 -9.19 4.42
C HIS A 58 -2.37 -9.56 5.72
N SER A 59 -1.62 -9.71 6.82
CA SER A 59 -2.14 -10.16 8.11
C SER A 59 -2.76 -9.06 8.97
N GLY A 60 -2.54 -7.77 8.61
CA GLY A 60 -2.83 -6.60 9.43
C GLY A 60 -4.06 -6.68 10.35
N PRO A 61 -5.29 -6.89 9.82
CA PRO A 61 -6.49 -6.99 10.63
C PRO A 61 -6.81 -8.39 11.16
N GLY A 62 -6.02 -9.42 10.82
CA GLY A 62 -6.17 -10.77 11.34
C GLY A 62 -7.02 -11.73 10.52
N LEU A 63 -7.45 -11.36 9.31
CA LEU A 63 -8.30 -12.21 8.47
C LEU A 63 -7.52 -13.14 7.51
N SER A 64 -6.22 -12.92 7.32
CA SER A 64 -5.43 -13.54 6.26
C SER A 64 -5.47 -15.06 6.23
N MET A 65 -5.39 -15.73 7.39
CA MET A 65 -5.42 -17.20 7.45
C MET A 65 -6.76 -17.76 6.95
N ALA A 66 -7.87 -17.14 7.37
CA ALA A 66 -9.20 -17.52 6.90
C ALA A 66 -9.37 -17.22 5.40
N SER A 67 -8.86 -16.07 4.93
CA SER A 67 -8.89 -15.71 3.51
C SER A 67 -8.09 -16.69 2.65
N ILE A 68 -6.90 -17.10 3.09
CA ILE A 68 -6.08 -18.10 2.41
C ILE A 68 -6.84 -19.44 2.28
N LEU A 69 -7.44 -19.91 3.36
CA LEU A 69 -8.20 -21.16 3.32
C LEU A 69 -9.35 -21.07 2.31
N GLU A 70 -10.15 -20.01 2.37
CA GLU A 70 -11.29 -19.78 1.48
C GLU A 70 -10.87 -19.69 0.00
N VAL A 71 -9.80 -18.96 -0.34
CA VAL A 71 -9.37 -18.89 -1.73
C VAL A 71 -8.82 -20.23 -2.23
N CYS A 72 -8.11 -21.00 -1.39
CA CYS A 72 -7.63 -22.33 -1.73
C CYS A 72 -8.77 -23.31 -1.96
N GLU A 73 -9.80 -23.33 -1.11
CA GLU A 73 -10.98 -24.16 -1.28
C GLU A 73 -11.76 -23.85 -2.56
N ASN A 74 -11.61 -22.64 -3.10
CA ASN A 74 -12.25 -22.17 -4.31
C ASN A 74 -11.32 -22.14 -5.54
N GLY A 75 -10.11 -22.71 -5.43
CA GLY A 75 -9.24 -23.01 -6.58
C GLY A 75 -8.08 -22.04 -6.80
N ALA A 76 -7.65 -21.28 -5.80
CA ALA A 76 -6.39 -20.53 -5.90
C ALA A 76 -5.18 -21.49 -6.01
N ASP A 77 -4.23 -21.15 -6.87
CA ASP A 77 -3.07 -21.98 -7.20
C ASP A 77 -1.81 -21.53 -6.45
N ILE A 78 -1.67 -20.23 -6.18
CA ILE A 78 -0.50 -19.64 -5.58
C ILE A 78 -0.90 -18.78 -4.38
N ILE A 79 -0.19 -18.94 -3.27
CA ILE A 79 -0.36 -18.15 -2.04
C ILE A 79 0.94 -17.46 -1.69
N ASP A 80 0.90 -16.14 -1.57
CA ASP A 80 2.02 -15.36 -1.09
C ASP A 80 2.14 -15.45 0.42
N VAL A 81 3.35 -15.72 0.88
CA VAL A 81 3.68 -15.90 2.28
C VAL A 81 4.97 -15.17 2.64
N ALA A 82 5.22 -15.00 3.92
CA ALA A 82 6.48 -14.47 4.44
C ALA A 82 7.21 -15.51 5.28
N MET A 83 8.38 -15.14 5.80
CA MET A 83 9.14 -15.97 6.73
C MET A 83 9.58 -15.16 7.94
N GLU A 84 9.78 -15.83 9.07
CA GLU A 84 10.43 -15.20 10.22
C GLU A 84 11.84 -14.69 9.87
N PRO A 85 12.25 -13.53 10.45
CA PRO A 85 11.59 -12.77 11.52
C PRO A 85 10.66 -11.66 11.02
N ILE A 86 10.39 -11.59 9.70
CA ILE A 86 9.63 -10.50 9.07
C ILE A 86 8.20 -10.89 8.65
N SER A 87 7.72 -12.08 9.05
CA SER A 87 6.33 -12.50 8.86
C SER A 87 5.36 -11.84 9.87
N TRP A 88 4.05 -11.93 9.58
CA TRP A 88 2.95 -11.40 10.40
C TRP A 88 2.86 -9.87 10.45
N GLY A 89 2.09 -9.36 11.39
CA GLY A 89 1.85 -7.93 11.51
C GLY A 89 1.20 -7.33 10.27
N LYS A 90 1.86 -6.34 9.66
CA LYS A 90 1.37 -5.65 8.45
C LYS A 90 1.77 -6.33 7.13
N VAL A 91 2.42 -7.50 7.19
CA VAL A 91 2.82 -8.28 6.01
C VAL A 91 2.10 -9.62 5.96
N HIS A 92 2.60 -10.58 5.19
CA HIS A 92 1.98 -11.90 5.03
C HIS A 92 2.12 -12.78 6.27
N PRO A 93 1.24 -13.81 6.41
CA PRO A 93 1.44 -14.89 7.37
C PRO A 93 2.74 -15.65 7.10
N ASP A 94 3.22 -16.33 8.13
CA ASP A 94 4.40 -17.18 8.02
C ASP A 94 4.12 -18.45 7.20
N VAL A 95 5.05 -18.80 6.33
CA VAL A 95 4.96 -19.97 5.44
C VAL A 95 4.76 -21.28 6.19
N ILE A 96 5.37 -21.45 7.38
CA ILE A 96 5.20 -22.66 8.20
C ILE A 96 3.76 -22.79 8.69
N SER A 97 3.18 -21.70 9.17
CA SER A 97 1.80 -21.69 9.65
C SER A 97 0.79 -21.94 8.52
N VAL A 98 1.02 -21.31 7.36
CA VAL A 98 0.17 -21.51 6.17
C VAL A 98 0.28 -22.96 5.68
N GLN A 99 1.49 -23.51 5.59
CA GLN A 99 1.69 -24.91 5.19
C GLN A 99 0.96 -25.86 6.15
N ALA A 100 1.11 -25.67 7.46
CA ALA A 100 0.47 -26.52 8.47
C ALA A 100 -1.06 -26.48 8.33
N MET A 101 -1.65 -25.28 8.19
CA MET A 101 -3.10 -25.10 8.01
C MET A 101 -3.59 -25.80 6.73
N LEU A 102 -2.92 -25.59 5.60
CA LEU A 102 -3.35 -26.16 4.33
C LEU A 102 -3.20 -27.69 4.30
N LYS A 103 -2.16 -28.26 4.92
CA LYS A 103 -2.03 -29.71 5.09
C LYS A 103 -3.13 -30.31 5.95
N ASP A 104 -3.48 -29.65 7.07
CA ASP A 104 -4.60 -30.07 7.94
C ASP A 104 -5.93 -30.04 7.20
N ALA A 105 -6.12 -29.05 6.32
CA ALA A 105 -7.30 -28.94 5.45
C ALA A 105 -7.28 -29.92 4.24
N GLY A 106 -6.24 -30.75 4.10
CA GLY A 106 -6.16 -31.80 3.07
C GLY A 106 -5.50 -31.38 1.76
N PHE A 107 -4.93 -30.20 1.68
CA PHE A 107 -4.23 -29.74 0.48
C PHE A 107 -2.82 -30.37 0.37
N GLN A 108 -2.42 -30.62 -0.87
CA GLN A 108 -1.03 -30.96 -1.19
C GLN A 108 -0.24 -29.67 -1.39
N VAL A 109 0.71 -29.44 -0.52
CA VAL A 109 1.59 -28.25 -0.56
C VAL A 109 3.05 -28.67 -0.54
N PRO A 110 3.96 -27.88 -1.16
CA PRO A 110 5.39 -28.18 -1.16
C PRO A 110 5.96 -28.34 0.25
N GLU A 111 6.93 -29.26 0.39
CA GLU A 111 7.64 -29.42 1.67
C GLU A 111 8.66 -28.32 1.87
N ILE A 112 8.68 -27.75 3.08
CA ILE A 112 9.65 -26.72 3.46
C ILE A 112 10.95 -27.41 3.87
N ASN A 113 12.05 -27.01 3.23
CA ASN A 113 13.38 -27.40 3.69
C ASN A 113 13.72 -26.59 4.96
N MET A 114 13.43 -27.18 6.12
CA MET A 114 13.61 -26.52 7.42
C MET A 114 15.07 -26.10 7.68
N LYS A 115 16.06 -26.82 7.16
CA LYS A 115 17.46 -26.42 7.29
C LYS A 115 17.76 -25.14 6.52
N ALA A 116 17.23 -25.04 5.30
CA ALA A 116 17.37 -23.84 4.48
C ALA A 116 16.58 -22.66 5.08
N TYR A 117 15.35 -22.92 5.57
CA TYR A 117 14.53 -21.93 6.26
C TYR A 117 15.25 -21.32 7.47
N MET A 118 15.80 -22.18 8.36
CA MET A 118 16.52 -21.71 9.56
C MET A 118 17.78 -20.91 9.21
N LYS A 119 18.51 -21.31 8.13
CA LYS A 119 19.64 -20.53 7.64
C LYS A 119 19.22 -19.17 7.12
N ALA A 120 18.19 -19.10 6.28
CA ALA A 120 17.66 -17.85 5.76
C ALA A 120 17.16 -16.94 6.88
N ARG A 121 16.43 -17.52 7.86
CA ARG A 121 15.96 -16.78 9.06
C ARG A 121 17.13 -16.16 9.84
N ALA A 122 18.19 -16.91 10.08
CA ALA A 122 19.36 -16.43 10.81
C ALA A 122 20.06 -15.28 10.04
N MET A 123 20.24 -15.43 8.73
CA MET A 123 20.84 -14.40 7.87
C MET A 123 19.97 -13.14 7.83
N THR A 124 18.64 -13.27 7.77
CA THR A 124 17.72 -12.15 7.81
C THR A 124 17.78 -11.43 9.16
N GLN A 125 17.88 -12.17 10.27
CA GLN A 125 18.02 -11.59 11.60
C GLN A 125 19.34 -10.81 11.73
N GLU A 126 20.46 -11.37 11.27
CA GLU A 126 21.76 -10.70 11.24
C GLU A 126 21.68 -9.36 10.47
N PHE A 127 21.03 -9.38 9.30
CA PHE A 127 20.81 -8.20 8.48
C PHE A 127 19.96 -7.13 9.20
N ILE A 128 18.96 -7.55 9.97
CA ILE A 128 18.15 -6.66 10.81
C ILE A 128 18.99 -6.07 11.94
N ASP A 129 19.75 -6.90 12.62
CA ASP A 129 20.55 -6.49 13.78
C ASP A 129 21.67 -5.52 13.37
N ASP A 130 22.30 -5.74 12.21
CA ASP A 130 23.41 -4.92 11.72
C ASP A 130 22.99 -3.52 11.29
N PHE A 131 21.84 -3.37 10.64
CA PHE A 131 21.41 -2.06 10.14
C PHE A 131 19.90 -1.87 9.91
N LEU A 132 19.16 -2.85 9.37
CA LEU A 132 17.77 -2.63 8.99
C LEU A 132 16.88 -2.31 10.19
N GLY A 133 17.14 -2.92 11.35
CA GLY A 133 16.38 -2.73 12.58
C GLY A 133 16.37 -1.30 13.09
N TYR A 134 17.39 -0.51 12.77
CA TYR A 134 17.45 0.91 13.14
C TYR A 134 16.42 1.77 12.37
N PHE A 135 15.95 1.29 11.22
CA PHE A 135 14.99 1.97 10.36
C PHE A 135 13.59 1.34 10.39
N MET A 136 13.46 0.15 10.97
CA MET A 136 12.16 -0.52 11.08
C MET A 136 11.33 0.08 12.20
N ASP A 137 10.10 0.50 11.87
CA ASP A 137 9.11 0.84 12.89
C ASP A 137 8.61 -0.45 13.57
N PRO A 138 8.83 -0.62 14.89
CA PRO A 138 8.39 -1.81 15.62
C PRO A 138 6.87 -2.03 15.55
N THR A 139 6.08 -0.97 15.31
CA THR A 139 4.62 -1.09 15.14
C THR A 139 4.23 -1.86 13.88
N ASN A 140 5.15 -2.08 12.94
CA ASN A 140 4.89 -2.91 11.76
C ASN A 140 4.61 -4.38 12.10
N LYS A 141 5.05 -4.85 13.26
CA LYS A 141 4.76 -6.19 13.77
C LYS A 141 3.38 -6.30 14.44
N HIS A 142 2.73 -5.18 14.71
CA HIS A 142 1.44 -5.16 15.37
C HIS A 142 0.31 -5.37 14.36
N MET A 143 -0.62 -6.24 14.71
CA MET A 143 -1.90 -6.38 14.02
C MET A 143 -2.88 -5.33 14.54
N SER A 144 -3.76 -4.83 13.67
CA SER A 144 -4.77 -3.85 14.05
C SER A 144 -6.09 -4.12 13.33
N SER A 145 -7.12 -4.45 14.07
CA SER A 145 -8.49 -4.59 13.55
C SER A 145 -9.11 -3.26 13.09
N LEU A 146 -8.53 -2.12 13.47
CA LEU A 146 -8.99 -0.80 13.01
C LEU A 146 -8.89 -0.64 11.49
N LEU A 147 -7.99 -1.38 10.84
CA LEU A 147 -7.90 -1.42 9.37
C LEU A 147 -9.20 -1.86 8.69
N LEU A 148 -10.01 -2.68 9.37
CA LEU A 148 -11.33 -3.11 8.85
C LEU A 148 -12.33 -1.96 8.75
N LYS A 149 -12.13 -0.87 9.48
CA LYS A 149 -13.01 0.31 9.47
C LYS A 149 -12.76 1.17 8.22
N CYS A 150 -11.52 1.46 7.90
CA CYS A 150 -11.17 2.41 6.84
C CYS A 150 -10.78 1.76 5.49
N GLY A 151 -10.45 0.47 5.47
CA GLY A 151 -10.04 -0.26 4.25
C GLY A 151 -8.71 0.20 3.64
N LEU A 152 -7.95 1.07 4.32
CA LEU A 152 -6.65 1.56 3.85
C LEU A 152 -5.54 0.52 4.06
N PRO A 153 -4.51 0.48 3.20
CA PRO A 153 -3.36 -0.40 3.37
C PRO A 153 -2.70 -0.25 4.75
N GLY A 154 -2.31 -1.37 5.36
CA GLY A 154 -1.70 -1.39 6.69
C GLY A 154 -0.45 -0.51 6.83
N GLY A 155 0.38 -0.42 5.79
CA GLY A 155 1.52 0.49 5.73
C GLY A 155 1.14 1.98 5.86
N MET A 156 -0.07 2.35 5.48
CA MET A 156 -0.56 3.73 5.63
C MET A 156 -0.91 4.10 7.07
N MET A 157 -1.19 3.14 7.95
CA MET A 157 -1.43 3.45 9.37
C MET A 157 -0.25 4.20 10.00
N GLY A 158 0.99 3.78 9.68
CA GLY A 158 2.18 4.48 10.15
C GLY A 158 2.23 5.93 9.67
N SER A 159 2.00 6.16 8.37
CA SER A 159 1.97 7.52 7.81
C SER A 159 0.81 8.36 8.36
N MET A 160 -0.38 7.77 8.52
CA MET A 160 -1.53 8.47 9.14
C MET A 160 -1.22 8.89 10.58
N MET A 161 -0.67 7.99 11.38
CA MET A 161 -0.28 8.32 12.76
C MET A 161 0.82 9.39 12.82
N ALA A 162 1.76 9.37 11.88
CA ALA A 162 2.79 10.41 11.78
C ALA A 162 2.17 11.77 11.40
N ASP A 163 1.28 11.79 10.41
CA ASP A 163 0.57 12.99 9.99
C ASP A 163 -0.28 13.57 11.14
N LEU A 164 -1.06 12.72 11.84
CA LEU A 164 -1.87 13.15 12.98
C LEU A 164 -1.02 13.72 14.11
N LYS A 165 0.11 13.08 14.45
CA LYS A 165 1.05 13.61 15.43
C LYS A 165 1.62 14.96 14.99
N GLY A 166 1.91 15.13 13.71
CA GLY A 166 2.42 16.38 13.14
C GLY A 166 1.44 17.54 13.26
N VAL A 167 0.13 17.29 13.10
CA VAL A 167 -0.91 18.35 13.14
C VAL A 167 -1.55 18.52 14.52
N HIS A 168 -1.43 17.57 15.43
CA HIS A 168 -2.11 17.50 16.72
C HIS A 168 -1.98 18.77 17.57
N SER A 169 -0.75 19.24 17.76
CA SER A 169 -0.49 20.45 18.55
C SER A 169 -1.12 21.70 17.94
N GLY A 170 -1.10 21.83 16.61
CA GLY A 170 -1.72 22.92 15.87
C GLY A 170 -3.24 22.88 15.98
N ILE A 171 -3.86 21.71 15.86
CA ILE A 171 -5.29 21.51 16.04
C ILE A 171 -5.73 21.94 17.45
N ASN A 172 -5.03 21.46 18.48
CA ASN A 172 -5.38 21.80 19.86
C ASN A 172 -5.16 23.27 20.21
N LEU A 173 -4.21 23.94 19.53
CA LEU A 173 -4.08 25.39 19.64
C LEU A 173 -5.31 26.12 19.09
N ILE A 174 -5.86 25.68 17.95
CA ILE A 174 -7.08 26.23 17.35
C ILE A 174 -8.28 26.01 18.29
N LEU A 175 -8.45 24.80 18.81
CA LEU A 175 -9.55 24.44 19.72
C LEU A 175 -9.51 25.28 21.02
N ARG A 176 -8.32 25.45 21.62
CA ARG A 176 -8.14 26.34 22.77
C ARG A 176 -8.56 27.78 22.46
N GLY A 177 -8.20 28.31 21.29
CA GLY A 177 -8.61 29.63 20.85
C GLY A 177 -10.12 29.78 20.68
N LYS A 178 -10.85 28.66 20.47
CA LYS A 178 -12.31 28.61 20.38
C LYS A 178 -12.99 28.25 21.70
N ASN A 179 -12.26 28.03 22.79
CA ASN A 179 -12.73 27.47 24.07
C ASN A 179 -13.42 26.11 23.91
N GLU A 180 -12.94 25.28 22.95
CA GLU A 180 -13.38 23.92 22.72
C GLU A 180 -12.43 22.92 23.40
N PRO A 181 -12.90 21.71 23.77
CA PRO A 181 -12.07 20.67 24.36
C PRO A 181 -10.95 20.26 23.42
N GLU A 182 -9.76 19.97 23.98
CA GLU A 182 -8.66 19.38 23.20
C GLU A 182 -9.01 17.95 22.78
N LEU A 183 -8.53 17.57 21.60
CA LEU A 183 -8.67 16.22 21.04
C LEU A 183 -7.40 15.41 21.29
N SER A 184 -7.57 14.15 21.63
CA SER A 184 -6.48 13.18 21.61
C SER A 184 -6.12 12.76 20.18
N ILE A 185 -4.98 12.08 20.00
CA ILE A 185 -4.64 11.49 18.70
C ILE A 185 -5.66 10.43 18.30
N ASP A 186 -6.22 9.67 19.26
CA ASP A 186 -7.23 8.66 18.99
C ASP A 186 -8.55 9.28 18.53
N ASP A 187 -8.95 10.43 19.11
CA ASP A 187 -10.12 11.19 18.63
C ASP A 187 -9.93 11.64 17.19
N LEU A 188 -8.74 12.18 16.87
CA LEU A 188 -8.41 12.58 15.50
C LEU A 188 -8.36 11.39 14.53
N LEU A 189 -7.90 10.24 14.99
CA LEU A 189 -7.89 9.01 14.18
C LEU A 189 -9.30 8.54 13.84
N VAL A 190 -10.23 8.58 14.81
CA VAL A 190 -11.65 8.27 14.56
C VAL A 190 -12.25 9.27 13.55
N MET A 191 -12.03 10.57 13.75
CA MET A 191 -12.49 11.60 12.80
C MET A 191 -11.94 11.37 11.40
N LEU A 192 -10.65 10.98 11.28
CA LEU A 192 -10.03 10.70 9.99
C LEU A 192 -10.63 9.46 9.33
N PHE A 193 -10.92 8.40 10.08
CA PHE A 193 -11.58 7.21 9.52
C PHE A 193 -12.99 7.52 9.01
N ASP A 194 -13.77 8.25 9.77
CA ASP A 194 -15.12 8.65 9.37
C ASP A 194 -15.07 9.56 8.14
N GLU A 195 -14.07 10.44 8.05
CA GLU A 195 -13.90 11.30 6.89
C GLU A 195 -13.38 10.53 5.65
N VAL A 196 -12.53 9.51 5.81
CA VAL A 196 -12.15 8.60 4.70
C VAL A 196 -13.38 7.87 4.17
N GLU A 197 -14.23 7.36 5.06
CA GLU A 197 -15.49 6.68 4.69
C GLU A 197 -16.45 7.63 3.96
N TYR A 198 -16.45 8.92 4.31
CA TYR A 198 -17.24 9.97 3.64
C TYR A 198 -16.66 10.38 2.27
N VAL A 199 -15.35 10.57 2.19
CA VAL A 199 -14.63 11.07 1.01
C VAL A 199 -14.56 10.03 -0.11
N TRP A 200 -14.24 8.79 0.23
CA TRP A 200 -13.97 7.73 -0.74
C TRP A 200 -15.07 7.54 -1.79
N PRO A 201 -16.37 7.38 -1.42
CA PRO A 201 -17.45 7.27 -2.41
C PRO A 201 -17.62 8.53 -3.24
N LYS A 202 -17.37 9.72 -2.67
CA LYS A 202 -17.54 10.99 -3.38
C LYS A 202 -16.48 11.24 -4.44
N LEU A 203 -15.31 10.62 -4.27
CA LEU A 203 -14.24 10.61 -5.27
C LEU A 203 -14.38 9.49 -6.31
N GLY A 204 -15.53 8.80 -6.39
CA GLY A 204 -15.78 7.76 -7.38
C GLY A 204 -15.15 6.42 -7.04
N TYR A 205 -14.96 6.11 -5.77
CA TYR A 205 -14.42 4.82 -5.28
C TYR A 205 -13.05 4.45 -5.88
N PRO A 206 -12.05 5.33 -5.90
CA PRO A 206 -10.73 4.94 -6.38
C PRO A 206 -10.22 3.71 -5.61
N PRO A 207 -9.47 2.81 -6.25
CA PRO A 207 -8.89 1.65 -5.55
C PRO A 207 -8.01 2.13 -4.40
N LEU A 208 -8.20 1.57 -3.18
CA LEU A 208 -7.43 1.96 -1.99
C LEU A 208 -6.04 1.30 -2.00
N VAL A 209 -5.31 1.54 -3.05
CA VAL A 209 -3.93 1.11 -3.30
C VAL A 209 -3.09 2.34 -3.68
N THR A 210 -1.78 2.30 -3.43
CA THR A 210 -0.86 3.39 -3.80
C THR A 210 -0.89 3.66 -5.31
N PRO A 211 -0.99 4.92 -5.75
CA PRO A 211 -1.00 6.16 -4.96
C PRO A 211 -2.39 6.62 -4.49
N PHE A 212 -3.48 6.04 -4.99
CA PHE A 212 -4.85 6.53 -4.81
C PHE A 212 -5.30 6.52 -3.33
N SER A 213 -4.87 5.53 -2.56
CA SER A 213 -5.13 5.49 -1.12
C SER A 213 -4.55 6.71 -0.39
N GLN A 214 -3.40 7.22 -0.84
CA GLN A 214 -2.79 8.43 -0.30
C GLN A 214 -3.62 9.67 -0.64
N TYR A 215 -4.15 9.76 -1.85
CA TYR A 215 -5.01 10.87 -2.27
C TYR A 215 -6.29 10.94 -1.43
N VAL A 216 -6.97 9.80 -1.25
CA VAL A 216 -8.16 9.74 -0.40
C VAL A 216 -7.85 10.16 1.03
N LYS A 217 -6.76 9.62 1.62
CA LYS A 217 -6.30 9.97 2.97
C LYS A 217 -5.98 11.46 3.10
N ASN A 218 -5.25 12.04 2.14
CA ASN A 218 -4.84 13.44 2.19
C ASN A 218 -6.06 14.36 2.13
N VAL A 219 -7.02 14.10 1.25
CA VAL A 219 -8.27 14.86 1.19
C VAL A 219 -9.05 14.74 2.50
N ALA A 220 -9.17 13.54 3.06
CA ALA A 220 -9.84 13.32 4.34
C ALA A 220 -9.16 14.11 5.47
N LEU A 221 -7.83 14.08 5.55
CA LEU A 221 -7.08 14.83 6.56
C LEU A 221 -7.29 16.34 6.42
N MET A 222 -7.24 16.88 5.20
CA MET A 222 -7.48 18.29 4.94
C MET A 222 -8.92 18.70 5.32
N ASN A 223 -9.90 17.86 5.01
CA ASN A 223 -11.29 18.07 5.42
C ASN A 223 -11.45 18.09 6.94
N VAL A 224 -10.83 17.15 7.67
CA VAL A 224 -10.83 17.15 9.15
C VAL A 224 -10.27 18.47 9.69
N MET A 225 -9.15 18.93 9.14
CA MET A 225 -8.54 20.19 9.55
C MET A 225 -9.45 21.40 9.26
N SER A 226 -10.11 21.44 8.08
CA SER A 226 -11.05 22.51 7.72
C SER A 226 -12.26 22.50 8.63
N LEU A 227 -12.86 21.35 8.91
CA LEU A 227 -14.01 21.23 9.80
C LEU A 227 -13.71 21.69 11.22
N ILE A 228 -12.53 21.35 11.77
CA ILE A 228 -12.09 21.83 13.09
C ILE A 228 -11.93 23.36 13.11
N LYS A 229 -11.50 23.95 12.01
CA LYS A 229 -11.45 25.42 11.86
C LYS A 229 -12.84 26.06 11.73
N GLY A 230 -13.88 25.28 11.43
CA GLY A 230 -15.22 25.74 11.12
C GLY A 230 -15.40 26.16 9.66
N GLU A 231 -14.52 25.64 8.80
CA GLU A 231 -14.57 25.81 7.36
C GLU A 231 -15.30 24.63 6.70
N GLU A 232 -15.65 24.76 5.43
CA GLU A 232 -16.27 23.70 4.65
C GLU A 232 -15.25 22.64 4.20
N ARG A 233 -15.75 21.48 3.78
CA ARG A 233 -14.94 20.45 3.12
C ARG A 233 -14.46 20.91 1.75
N TRP A 234 -13.49 20.19 1.18
CA TRP A 234 -13.00 20.35 -0.20
C TRP A 234 -12.24 21.65 -0.46
N THR A 235 -11.84 22.36 0.60
CA THR A 235 -11.07 23.61 0.48
C THR A 235 -9.65 23.37 -0.05
N MET A 236 -9.08 22.20 0.24
CA MET A 236 -7.75 21.80 -0.20
C MET A 236 -7.77 20.41 -0.83
N ILE A 237 -7.57 20.37 -2.14
CA ILE A 237 -7.35 19.15 -2.94
C ILE A 237 -6.08 19.40 -3.74
N ASP A 238 -5.07 18.52 -3.59
CA ASP A 238 -3.80 18.62 -4.29
C ASP A 238 -3.91 18.29 -5.79
N ASN A 239 -2.91 18.69 -6.57
CA ASN A 239 -2.93 18.53 -8.03
C ASN A 239 -3.00 17.06 -8.48
N HIS A 240 -2.33 16.14 -7.79
CA HIS A 240 -2.36 14.72 -8.16
C HIS A 240 -3.74 14.10 -7.90
N THR A 241 -4.38 14.52 -6.81
CA THR A 241 -5.77 14.14 -6.52
C THR A 241 -6.72 14.73 -7.59
N TRP A 242 -6.51 15.97 -8.03
CA TRP A 242 -7.26 16.54 -9.14
C TRP A 242 -7.04 15.78 -10.45
N ASP A 243 -5.81 15.39 -10.77
CA ASP A 243 -5.50 14.61 -11.96
C ASP A 243 -6.26 13.26 -11.97
N MET A 244 -6.36 12.60 -10.79
CA MET A 244 -7.18 11.41 -10.63
C MET A 244 -8.68 11.72 -10.84
N ILE A 245 -9.22 12.76 -10.19
CA ILE A 245 -10.63 13.16 -10.30
C ILE A 245 -11.01 13.48 -11.74
N LEU A 246 -10.14 14.18 -12.46
CA LEU A 246 -10.38 14.62 -13.83
C LEU A 246 -10.22 13.51 -14.88
N GLY A 247 -9.82 12.31 -14.49
CA GLY A 247 -9.69 11.16 -15.39
C GLY A 247 -8.32 11.01 -16.05
N LYS A 248 -7.34 11.86 -15.72
CA LYS A 248 -5.96 11.76 -16.30
C LYS A 248 -5.22 10.50 -15.91
N SER A 249 -5.62 9.86 -14.81
CA SER A 249 -5.09 8.58 -14.35
C SER A 249 -5.98 7.38 -14.76
N GLY A 250 -6.93 7.60 -15.66
CA GLY A 250 -7.91 6.61 -16.09
C GLY A 250 -9.26 6.75 -15.40
N ARG A 251 -10.18 5.87 -15.79
CA ARG A 251 -11.57 5.90 -15.31
C ARG A 251 -11.66 5.41 -13.87
N LEU A 252 -12.42 6.15 -13.06
CA LEU A 252 -12.76 5.75 -11.71
C LEU A 252 -13.80 4.60 -11.72
N PRO A 253 -13.79 3.72 -10.70
CA PRO A 253 -14.74 2.60 -10.58
C PRO A 253 -16.19 3.04 -10.45
N GLY A 254 -16.46 4.19 -9.82
CA GLY A 254 -17.78 4.74 -9.61
C GLY A 254 -17.92 6.19 -10.07
N ALA A 255 -19.13 6.70 -10.00
CA ALA A 255 -19.40 8.10 -10.34
C ALA A 255 -18.88 9.05 -9.27
N LEU A 256 -18.35 10.19 -9.71
CA LEU A 256 -18.03 11.31 -8.83
C LEU A 256 -19.30 11.93 -8.24
N ALA A 257 -19.20 12.40 -7.02
CA ALA A 257 -20.28 13.14 -6.39
C ALA A 257 -20.56 14.49 -7.12
N PRO A 258 -21.83 14.94 -7.19
CA PRO A 258 -22.18 16.19 -7.89
C PRO A 258 -21.42 17.42 -7.38
N GLU A 259 -21.14 17.49 -6.06
CA GLU A 259 -20.37 18.57 -5.48
C GLU A 259 -18.92 18.63 -5.97
N ILE A 260 -18.28 17.49 -6.23
CA ILE A 260 -16.92 17.41 -6.77
C ILE A 260 -16.91 17.87 -8.24
N ILE A 261 -17.92 17.45 -9.01
CA ILE A 261 -18.08 17.89 -10.40
C ILE A 261 -18.33 19.41 -10.47
N ALA A 262 -19.16 19.94 -9.57
CA ALA A 262 -19.43 21.38 -9.50
C ALA A 262 -18.15 22.17 -9.15
N LEU A 263 -17.38 21.70 -8.17
CA LEU A 263 -16.12 22.31 -7.75
C LEU A 263 -15.07 22.31 -8.88
N ALA A 264 -14.97 21.21 -9.63
CA ALA A 264 -14.08 21.15 -10.79
C ALA A 264 -14.45 22.20 -11.85
N LYS A 265 -15.74 22.33 -12.16
CA LYS A 265 -16.26 23.33 -13.11
C LYS A 265 -16.02 24.77 -12.63
N GLU A 266 -16.24 25.05 -11.35
CA GLU A 266 -15.96 26.37 -10.74
C GLU A 266 -14.49 26.76 -10.89
N LYS A 267 -13.59 25.78 -10.75
CA LYS A 267 -12.15 25.98 -10.94
C LYS A 267 -11.71 26.02 -12.40
N GLY A 268 -12.61 25.80 -13.36
CA GLY A 268 -12.32 25.79 -14.80
C GLY A 268 -11.55 24.53 -15.23
N TYR A 269 -11.67 23.42 -14.48
CA TYR A 269 -11.03 22.17 -14.83
C TYR A 269 -11.86 21.38 -15.84
N GLU A 270 -11.18 20.73 -16.77
CA GLU A 270 -11.78 19.89 -17.79
C GLU A 270 -11.56 18.41 -17.49
N PHE A 271 -12.62 17.61 -17.64
CA PHE A 271 -12.56 16.16 -17.50
C PHE A 271 -12.07 15.53 -18.81
N THR A 272 -11.32 14.45 -18.70
CA THR A 272 -10.88 13.66 -19.86
C THR A 272 -11.21 12.18 -19.65
N ASP A 273 -11.42 11.48 -20.76
CA ASP A 273 -11.51 10.02 -20.84
C ASP A 273 -10.44 9.45 -21.79
N GLU A 274 -9.46 10.27 -22.14
CA GLU A 274 -8.31 9.82 -22.92
C GLU A 274 -7.52 8.73 -22.21
N ASP A 275 -6.91 7.85 -23.02
CA ASP A 275 -6.02 6.81 -22.50
C ASP A 275 -4.83 7.46 -21.77
N PRO A 276 -4.66 7.20 -20.46
CA PRO A 276 -3.55 7.76 -19.69
C PRO A 276 -2.17 7.44 -20.24
N GLN A 277 -2.03 6.29 -20.92
CA GLN A 277 -0.77 5.88 -21.54
C GLN A 277 -0.21 6.90 -22.53
N LYS A 278 -1.09 7.70 -23.16
CA LYS A 278 -0.65 8.78 -24.07
C LYS A 278 0.17 9.86 -23.37
N ASN A 279 0.02 10.01 -22.04
CA ASN A 279 0.75 11.00 -21.24
C ASN A 279 2.15 10.51 -20.83
N TYR A 280 2.44 9.22 -21.08
CA TYR A 280 3.69 8.56 -20.70
C TYR A 280 4.36 7.95 -21.93
N PRO A 281 5.05 8.77 -22.74
CA PRO A 281 5.79 8.27 -23.91
C PRO A 281 6.87 7.29 -23.44
N ASP A 282 7.23 6.36 -24.33
CA ASP A 282 8.35 5.47 -24.08
C ASP A 282 9.65 6.29 -24.01
N GLN A 283 10.39 6.15 -22.92
CA GLN A 283 11.65 6.85 -22.65
C GLN A 283 12.84 5.90 -22.56
N LEU A 284 12.67 4.60 -22.85
CA LEU A 284 13.75 3.61 -22.70
C LEU A 284 14.97 3.96 -23.57
N ASP A 285 14.77 4.50 -24.76
CA ASP A 285 15.87 4.91 -25.64
C ASP A 285 16.66 6.09 -25.06
N GLU A 286 16.00 7.02 -24.37
CA GLU A 286 16.64 8.14 -23.69
C GLU A 286 17.50 7.64 -22.52
N TYR A 287 16.97 6.75 -21.70
CA TYR A 287 17.70 6.12 -20.59
C TYR A 287 18.87 5.26 -21.10
N ARG A 288 18.70 4.51 -22.19
CA ARG A 288 19.77 3.75 -22.84
C ARG A 288 20.91 4.65 -23.30
N LYS A 289 20.59 5.80 -23.86
CA LYS A 289 21.57 6.81 -24.25
C LYS A 289 22.30 7.37 -23.04
N GLU A 290 21.58 7.74 -21.96
CA GLU A 290 22.18 8.23 -20.72
C GLU A 290 23.15 7.20 -20.12
N MET A 291 22.79 5.92 -20.08
CA MET A 291 23.67 4.87 -19.57
C MET A 291 24.94 4.73 -20.42
N THR A 292 24.80 4.80 -21.73
CA THR A 292 25.94 4.76 -22.66
C THR A 292 26.89 5.95 -22.45
N GLU A 293 26.36 7.17 -22.34
CA GLU A 293 27.14 8.40 -22.11
C GLU A 293 27.89 8.36 -20.76
N ASN A 294 27.29 7.74 -19.73
CA ASN A 294 27.91 7.59 -18.42
C ASN A 294 28.75 6.32 -18.27
N SER A 295 28.86 5.49 -19.31
CA SER A 295 29.56 4.20 -19.28
C SER A 295 29.03 3.27 -18.16
N TRP A 296 27.74 3.29 -17.93
CA TRP A 296 27.09 2.38 -17.01
C TRP A 296 26.78 1.03 -17.68
N ASP A 297 26.97 -0.05 -16.97
CA ASP A 297 26.62 -1.39 -17.42
C ASP A 297 25.09 -1.54 -17.48
N PHE A 298 24.58 -2.21 -18.52
CA PHE A 298 23.16 -2.49 -18.69
C PHE A 298 22.66 -3.64 -17.81
N GLY A 299 23.59 -4.40 -17.19
CA GLY A 299 23.27 -5.62 -16.47
C GLY A 299 22.91 -6.78 -17.39
N GLN A 300 22.48 -7.89 -16.82
CA GLN A 300 21.97 -9.02 -17.57
C GLN A 300 20.54 -8.70 -18.04
N ASP A 301 20.24 -8.95 -19.32
CA ASP A 301 18.91 -8.73 -19.89
C ASP A 301 18.35 -7.29 -19.68
N ASP A 302 19.24 -6.30 -19.75
CA ASP A 302 18.90 -4.87 -19.56
C ASP A 302 18.34 -4.53 -18.16
N GLU A 303 18.58 -5.34 -17.12
CA GLU A 303 18.03 -5.14 -15.78
C GLU A 303 18.39 -3.78 -15.18
N GLU A 304 19.62 -3.30 -15.36
CA GLU A 304 20.06 -1.99 -14.88
C GLU A 304 19.38 -0.83 -15.64
N LEU A 305 19.03 -1.04 -16.91
CA LEU A 305 18.25 -0.06 -17.69
C LEU A 305 16.83 0.08 -17.12
N PHE A 306 16.20 -1.04 -16.74
CA PHE A 306 14.89 -1.00 -16.09
C PHE A 306 14.97 -0.36 -14.71
N GLU A 307 16.00 -0.61 -13.92
CA GLU A 307 16.21 0.07 -12.64
C GLU A 307 16.31 1.60 -12.82
N LEU A 308 17.09 2.07 -13.81
CA LEU A 308 17.14 3.50 -14.13
C LEU A 308 15.78 4.05 -14.55
N ALA A 309 15.04 3.33 -15.40
CA ALA A 309 13.75 3.78 -15.90
C ALA A 309 12.68 3.83 -14.80
N MET A 310 12.70 2.89 -13.86
CA MET A 310 11.73 2.81 -12.78
C MET A 310 12.07 3.72 -11.59
N HIS A 311 13.35 3.98 -11.33
CA HIS A 311 13.85 4.66 -10.14
C HIS A 311 14.97 5.66 -10.50
N ASP A 312 14.74 6.49 -11.49
CA ASP A 312 15.76 7.34 -12.17
C ASP A 312 16.64 8.15 -11.19
N ARG A 313 16.03 8.85 -10.25
CA ARG A 313 16.74 9.63 -9.23
C ARG A 313 17.55 8.74 -8.30
N GLN A 314 16.94 7.68 -7.78
CA GLN A 314 17.58 6.77 -6.84
C GLN A 314 18.75 6.03 -7.50
N TYR A 315 18.57 5.63 -8.75
CA TYR A 315 19.61 4.98 -9.53
C TYR A 315 20.82 5.91 -9.77
N ARG A 316 20.58 7.16 -10.16
CA ARG A 316 21.64 8.16 -10.32
C ARG A 316 22.36 8.44 -9.00
N ASP A 317 21.64 8.58 -7.90
CA ASP A 317 22.22 8.73 -6.54
C ASP A 317 23.09 7.51 -6.17
N TYR A 318 22.65 6.30 -6.53
CA TYR A 318 23.42 5.07 -6.33
C TYR A 318 24.71 5.04 -7.17
N LYS A 319 24.61 5.26 -8.46
CA LYS A 319 25.78 5.24 -9.38
C LYS A 319 26.81 6.34 -9.06
N SER A 320 26.38 7.49 -8.57
CA SER A 320 27.29 8.59 -8.14
C SER A 320 27.92 8.37 -6.76
N GLY A 321 27.48 7.35 -6.01
CA GLY A 321 27.93 7.08 -4.62
C GLY A 321 27.25 7.96 -3.56
N ILE A 322 26.38 8.90 -3.95
CA ILE A 322 25.65 9.77 -3.02
C ILE A 322 24.74 8.94 -2.11
N ALA A 323 24.04 7.95 -2.67
CA ALA A 323 23.13 7.09 -1.92
C ALA A 323 23.90 6.31 -0.83
N LYS A 324 25.06 5.75 -1.16
CA LYS A 324 25.90 5.02 -0.20
C LYS A 324 26.34 5.91 0.95
N LYS A 325 26.88 7.09 0.66
CA LYS A 325 27.33 8.03 1.69
C LYS A 325 26.17 8.46 2.60
N ARG A 326 25.01 8.78 2.01
CA ARG A 326 23.82 9.16 2.79
C ARG A 326 23.40 8.03 3.71
N PHE A 327 23.36 6.79 3.21
CA PHE A 327 23.01 5.62 4.01
C PHE A 327 24.00 5.41 5.19
N GLU A 328 25.31 5.51 4.95
CA GLU A 328 26.34 5.38 5.99
C GLU A 328 26.17 6.44 7.08
N ASP A 329 25.92 7.70 6.69
CA ASP A 329 25.69 8.81 7.61
C ASP A 329 24.38 8.62 8.41
N ASP A 330 23.30 8.15 7.78
CA ASP A 330 22.01 7.90 8.41
C ASP A 330 22.10 6.73 9.40
N LEU A 331 22.78 5.65 9.01
CA LEU A 331 22.99 4.48 9.86
C LEU A 331 23.81 4.86 11.11
N GLN A 332 24.88 5.65 10.95
CA GLN A 332 25.68 6.09 12.10
C GLN A 332 24.83 6.93 13.06
N ARG A 333 24.06 7.88 12.54
CA ARG A 333 23.14 8.69 13.36
C ARG A 333 22.09 7.84 14.09
N ALA A 334 21.53 6.82 13.42
CA ALA A 334 20.54 5.93 14.02
C ALA A 334 21.16 5.08 15.15
N LYS A 335 22.38 4.57 14.94
CA LYS A 335 23.15 3.84 15.97
C LYS A 335 23.45 4.71 17.19
N ASP A 336 23.93 5.94 16.98
CA ASP A 336 24.24 6.89 18.06
C ASP A 336 22.97 7.24 18.86
N ALA A 337 21.84 7.44 18.18
CA ALA A 337 20.56 7.70 18.82
C ALA A 337 20.04 6.50 19.64
N ALA A 338 20.27 5.26 19.18
CA ALA A 338 19.90 4.06 19.89
C ALA A 338 20.74 3.87 21.16
N LEU A 339 22.06 4.11 21.09
CA LEU A 339 22.97 4.07 22.25
C LEU A 339 22.61 5.13 23.29
N ALA A 340 22.28 6.36 22.85
CA ALA A 340 21.86 7.42 23.76
C ALA A 340 20.59 7.07 24.55
N LYS A 341 19.63 6.38 23.93
CA LYS A 341 18.41 5.90 24.59
C LYS A 341 18.68 4.81 25.63
N GLN A 342 19.66 3.93 25.38
CA GLN A 342 20.04 2.88 26.33
C GLN A 342 20.75 3.45 27.57
N GLY A 343 21.58 4.47 27.42
CA GLY A 343 22.26 5.14 28.53
C GLY A 343 21.34 5.91 29.49
N PHE A 344 20.14 6.29 29.07
CA PHE A 344 19.13 6.92 29.94
C PHE A 344 18.22 5.92 30.68
N SER A 345 18.32 4.62 30.40
CA SER A 345 17.53 3.59 31.07
C SER A 345 18.25 2.94 32.25
N GLU A 346 19.52 3.30 32.51
CA GLU A 346 20.33 2.81 33.64
C GLU A 346 20.45 3.82 34.82
N GLU A 347 19.85 5.01 34.74
CA GLU A 347 19.66 5.97 35.84
C GLU A 347 18.19 5.96 36.33
#